data_01e74905436953951646b00c796e437f
#
_entry.id   01e74905436953951646b00c796e437f
#
_cell.length_a   1.000
_cell.length_b   1.000
_cell.length_c   1.000
_cell.angle_alpha   90.00
_cell.angle_beta   90.00
_cell.angle_gamma   90.00
#
_symmetry.space_group_name_H-M   'P 1'
#
loop_
_entity.id
_entity.type
_entity.pdbx_description
1 polymer ?
#
loop_
_entity_poly.entity_id
_entity_poly.type
_entity_poly.pdbx_seq_one_letter_code
_entity_poly.pdbx_strand_id
1 'polypeptide(L)'
;LYSYISKRRFPRLRDMDLLEKVSRRRRKKSEEPRIAHKDYPSIEIRPEHIGQRSEGGHWEMDLIVGCRGSKAVLLTLTERRSRQEIIMKLPDRRAETIRRAIDRLERRTPQFRQKFRSITTDNGSEFLQYEQLVRSVRGGTRFHIYYCHSYAAWEKGSNENHNRMIRRFFPKGTNFD
;
A
#
# COMPACT_ATOMS: atom_id res chain seq x y z
N LEU A 1 12.39 -5.37 26.65
CA LEU A 1 11.32 -4.51 27.18
C LEU A 1 9.96 -5.21 27.14
N TYR A 2 9.47 -5.67 25.98
CA TYR A 2 8.15 -6.32 25.83
C TYR A 2 7.94 -7.52 26.74
N SER A 3 8.96 -8.38 26.94
CA SER A 3 8.85 -9.55 27.81
C SER A 3 8.73 -9.14 29.30
N TYR A 4 9.30 -8.02 29.71
CA TYR A 4 9.16 -7.50 31.07
C TYR A 4 7.75 -6.94 31.33
N ILE A 5 7.14 -6.30 30.33
CA ILE A 5 5.78 -5.79 30.40
C ILE A 5 4.78 -6.97 30.49
N SER A 6 4.96 -8.00 29.65
CA SER A 6 4.13 -9.22 29.70
C SER A 6 4.24 -9.96 31.03
N LYS A 7 5.42 -9.92 31.67
CA LYS A 7 5.68 -10.50 33.00
C LYS A 7 5.24 -9.57 34.14
N ARG A 8 4.52 -8.47 33.83
CA ARG A 8 4.04 -7.47 34.81
C ARG A 8 5.14 -6.89 35.72
N ARG A 9 6.37 -6.77 35.22
CA ARG A 9 7.46 -6.12 35.92
C ARG A 9 7.26 -4.60 36.07
N PHE A 10 6.33 -4.03 35.29
CA PHE A 10 5.92 -2.63 35.38
C PHE A 10 4.44 -2.56 35.80
N PRO A 11 4.12 -2.15 37.05
CA PRO A 11 2.76 -2.21 37.56
C PRO A 11 1.73 -1.39 36.79
N ARG A 12 2.17 -0.30 36.15
CA ARG A 12 1.31 0.64 35.41
C ARG A 12 1.26 0.42 33.91
N LEU A 13 2.11 -0.50 33.35
CA LEU A 13 2.17 -0.79 31.92
C LEU A 13 1.66 -2.22 31.66
N ARG A 14 0.66 -2.35 30.81
CA ARG A 14 0.08 -3.63 30.38
C ARG A 14 0.30 -3.84 28.90
N ASP A 15 0.19 -5.08 28.44
CA ASP A 15 0.30 -5.42 27.01
C ASP A 15 -0.66 -4.64 26.11
N MET A 16 -1.83 -4.25 26.64
CA MET A 16 -2.82 -3.45 25.93
C MET A 16 -2.43 -1.96 25.79
N ASP A 17 -1.50 -1.48 26.60
CA ASP A 17 -0.96 -0.11 26.48
C ASP A 17 0.14 -0.02 25.40
N LEU A 18 0.53 -1.18 24.83
CA LEU A 18 1.53 -1.26 23.78
C LEU A 18 0.88 -1.24 22.40
N LEU A 19 1.27 -0.27 21.57
CA LEU A 19 0.73 -0.04 20.22
C LEU A 19 0.76 -1.28 19.30
N GLU A 20 1.64 -2.24 19.55
CA GLU A 20 1.86 -3.39 18.67
C GLU A 20 1.34 -4.73 19.24
N LYS A 21 0.94 -4.79 20.50
CA LYS A 21 0.56 -6.04 21.17
C LYS A 21 -0.96 -6.29 21.29
N VAL A 22 -1.80 -5.41 20.74
CA VAL A 22 -3.24 -5.60 20.75
C VAL A 22 -3.63 -6.80 19.90
N SER A 23 -3.83 -7.92 20.59
CA SER A 23 -4.41 -9.21 20.17
C SER A 23 -4.23 -9.59 18.69
N ARG A 24 -3.18 -10.36 18.41
CA ARG A 24 -3.14 -11.23 17.23
C ARG A 24 -4.13 -12.39 17.42
N ARG A 25 -5.41 -12.19 17.13
CA ARG A 25 -6.28 -13.33 16.85
C ARG A 25 -5.70 -14.03 15.62
N ARG A 26 -5.29 -15.30 15.78
CA ARG A 26 -4.96 -16.17 14.64
C ARG A 26 -6.16 -16.17 13.69
N ARG A 27 -6.07 -15.47 12.56
CA ARG A 27 -7.03 -15.63 11.46
C ARG A 27 -6.91 -17.08 10.98
N LYS A 28 -8.03 -17.82 10.98
CA LYS A 28 -8.12 -19.04 10.18
C LYS A 28 -7.74 -18.65 8.75
N LYS A 29 -6.76 -19.36 8.15
CA LYS A 29 -6.49 -19.25 6.72
C LYS A 29 -7.78 -19.61 5.99
N SER A 30 -8.44 -18.64 5.38
CA SER A 30 -9.43 -18.94 4.36
C SER A 30 -8.64 -19.37 3.13
N GLU A 31 -8.90 -20.57 2.65
CA GLU A 31 -8.46 -21.03 1.33
C GLU A 31 -9.36 -20.37 0.28
N GLU A 32 -9.19 -19.06 0.08
CA GLU A 32 -9.81 -18.43 -1.07
C GLU A 32 -9.05 -18.84 -2.34
N PRO A 33 -9.77 -19.17 -3.43
CA PRO A 33 -9.13 -19.58 -4.67
C PRO A 33 -8.19 -18.46 -5.14
N ARG A 34 -6.96 -18.84 -5.44
CA ARG A 34 -5.97 -17.94 -6.05
C ARG A 34 -6.48 -17.56 -7.43
N ILE A 35 -6.98 -16.36 -7.59
CA ILE A 35 -7.21 -15.79 -8.91
C ILE A 35 -5.81 -15.55 -9.49
N ALA A 36 -5.33 -16.51 -10.27
CA ALA A 36 -4.12 -16.34 -11.06
C ALA A 36 -4.47 -15.38 -12.21
N HIS A 37 -4.20 -14.10 -12.04
CA HIS A 37 -4.28 -13.14 -13.13
C HIS A 37 -3.08 -13.37 -14.06
N LYS A 38 -3.29 -14.22 -15.06
CA LYS A 38 -2.27 -14.71 -15.99
C LYS A 38 -1.63 -13.61 -16.86
N ASP A 39 -2.26 -12.44 -16.91
CA ASP A 39 -1.95 -11.39 -17.90
C ASP A 39 -1.32 -10.11 -17.31
N TYR A 40 -1.06 -10.06 -16.00
CA TYR A 40 -0.47 -8.88 -15.37
C TYR A 40 1.02 -9.06 -15.06
N PRO A 41 1.83 -7.99 -15.18
CA PRO A 41 3.26 -8.05 -14.87
C PRO A 41 3.50 -8.47 -13.42
N SER A 42 3.98 -9.71 -13.22
CA SER A 42 4.34 -10.23 -11.90
C SER A 42 5.55 -9.48 -11.33
N ILE A 43 5.65 -9.42 -10.00
CA ILE A 43 6.83 -8.91 -9.31
C ILE A 43 8.11 -9.66 -9.69
N GLU A 44 7.99 -10.89 -10.18
CA GLU A 44 9.13 -11.71 -10.62
C GLU A 44 9.90 -11.10 -11.80
N ILE A 45 9.19 -10.39 -12.69
CA ILE A 45 9.83 -9.69 -13.84
C ILE A 45 10.37 -8.31 -13.47
N ARG A 46 10.19 -7.89 -12.20
CA ARG A 46 10.68 -6.61 -11.72
C ARG A 46 12.21 -6.62 -11.68
N PRO A 47 12.92 -5.66 -12.35
CA PRO A 47 14.35 -5.59 -12.33
C PRO A 47 14.95 -5.59 -10.91
N GLU A 48 16.04 -6.32 -10.72
CA GLU A 48 16.67 -6.52 -9.40
C GLU A 48 17.10 -5.22 -8.72
N HIS A 49 17.61 -4.25 -9.49
CA HIS A 49 18.02 -2.94 -8.97
C HIS A 49 16.89 -2.19 -8.24
N ILE A 50 15.63 -2.43 -8.63
CA ILE A 50 14.47 -1.90 -7.91
C ILE A 50 14.35 -2.56 -6.52
N GLY A 51 14.65 -3.86 -6.44
CA GLY A 51 14.71 -4.61 -5.18
C GLY A 51 15.76 -4.03 -4.23
N GLN A 52 16.93 -3.71 -4.75
CA GLN A 52 18.09 -3.17 -4.01
C GLN A 52 17.89 -1.72 -3.55
N ARG A 53 16.86 -1.01 -4.04
CA ARG A 53 16.57 0.40 -3.71
C ARG A 53 17.74 1.35 -4.04
N SER A 54 18.50 1.05 -5.07
CA SER A 54 19.67 1.82 -5.47
C SER A 54 19.31 3.16 -6.11
N GLU A 55 18.15 3.24 -6.76
CA GLU A 55 17.65 4.46 -7.39
C GLU A 55 16.25 4.86 -6.91
N GLY A 56 15.91 6.14 -7.12
CA GLY A 56 14.60 6.68 -6.79
C GLY A 56 13.56 6.55 -7.92
N GLY A 57 12.31 6.81 -7.59
CA GLY A 57 11.20 6.77 -8.54
C GLY A 57 10.45 5.42 -8.56
N HIS A 58 10.73 4.53 -7.62
CA HIS A 58 10.05 3.24 -7.49
C HIS A 58 9.15 3.25 -6.24
N TRP A 59 7.85 3.11 -6.44
CA TRP A 59 6.85 3.30 -5.41
C TRP A 59 6.14 2.01 -5.07
N GLU A 60 5.64 1.93 -3.85
CA GLU A 60 4.71 0.91 -3.39
C GLU A 60 3.35 1.57 -3.18
N MET A 61 2.28 1.00 -3.75
CA MET A 61 0.92 1.54 -3.68
C MET A 61 0.01 0.62 -2.88
N ASP A 62 -0.86 1.21 -2.03
CA ASP A 62 -1.80 0.47 -1.21
C ASP A 62 -3.02 1.32 -0.82
N LEU A 63 -4.04 0.70 -0.25
CA LEU A 63 -5.20 1.37 0.32
C LEU A 63 -5.30 1.13 1.83
N ILE A 64 -5.52 2.21 2.57
CA ILE A 64 -5.91 2.15 3.97
C ILE A 64 -7.43 2.31 4.06
N VAL A 65 -8.11 1.20 4.36
CA VAL A 65 -9.57 1.16 4.49
C VAL A 65 -9.99 1.61 5.88
N GLY A 66 -11.07 2.39 5.97
CA GLY A 66 -11.65 2.90 7.21
C GLY A 66 -12.47 1.87 8.00
N CYS A 67 -13.45 2.34 8.77
CA CYS A 67 -14.37 1.50 9.49
C CYS A 67 -15.34 0.74 8.56
N ARG A 68 -15.99 -0.28 9.08
CA ARG A 68 -17.05 -0.99 8.34
C ARG A 68 -18.21 -0.02 8.06
N GLY A 69 -18.59 0.10 6.79
CA GLY A 69 -19.63 1.03 6.33
C GLY A 69 -19.09 2.33 5.74
N SER A 70 -17.86 2.77 6.09
CA SER A 70 -17.21 3.89 5.41
C SER A 70 -16.86 3.51 3.97
N LYS A 71 -17.11 4.42 3.03
CA LYS A 71 -16.74 4.27 1.62
C LYS A 71 -15.37 4.86 1.34
N ALA A 72 -15.02 5.94 2.03
CA ALA A 72 -13.77 6.65 1.83
C ALA A 72 -12.57 5.82 2.29
N VAL A 73 -11.47 5.97 1.55
CA VAL A 73 -10.20 5.27 1.79
C VAL A 73 -9.03 6.24 1.63
N LEU A 74 -7.87 5.89 2.16
CA LEU A 74 -6.63 6.60 1.88
C LEU A 74 -5.82 5.78 0.88
N LEU A 75 -5.51 6.36 -0.28
CA LEU A 75 -4.52 5.82 -1.21
C LEU A 75 -3.15 6.28 -0.75
N THR A 76 -2.25 5.35 -0.54
CA THR A 76 -0.88 5.58 -0.11
C THR A 76 0.09 5.21 -1.20
N LEU A 77 1.11 6.03 -1.39
CA LEU A 77 2.23 5.79 -2.30
C LEU A 77 3.51 6.04 -1.51
N THR A 78 4.28 4.97 -1.27
CA THR A 78 5.56 5.02 -0.54
C THR A 78 6.72 4.87 -1.52
N GLU A 79 7.60 5.86 -1.61
CA GLU A 79 8.82 5.76 -2.40
C GLU A 79 9.83 4.87 -1.69
N ARG A 80 10.38 3.88 -2.42
CA ARG A 80 11.14 2.77 -1.83
C ARG A 80 12.51 3.16 -1.27
N ARG A 81 13.18 4.14 -1.89
CA ARG A 81 14.52 4.61 -1.51
C ARG A 81 14.44 5.72 -0.46
N SER A 82 13.77 6.81 -0.79
CA SER A 82 13.70 8.02 0.05
C SER A 82 12.74 7.89 1.21
N ARG A 83 11.81 6.93 1.16
CA ARG A 83 10.70 6.76 2.11
C ARG A 83 9.71 7.92 2.08
N GLN A 84 9.72 8.72 1.02
CA GLN A 84 8.70 9.74 0.81
C GLN A 84 7.32 9.09 0.73
N GLU A 85 6.34 9.70 1.38
CA GLU A 85 4.96 9.23 1.41
C GLU A 85 4.03 10.24 0.77
N ILE A 86 3.12 9.76 -0.06
CA ILE A 86 2.00 10.53 -0.60
C ILE A 86 0.72 9.86 -0.13
N ILE A 87 -0.14 10.63 0.53
CA ILE A 87 -1.43 10.14 1.03
C ILE A 87 -2.53 10.96 0.37
N MET A 88 -3.50 10.27 -0.24
CA MET A 88 -4.66 10.90 -0.87
C MET A 88 -5.96 10.29 -0.32
N LYS A 89 -6.84 11.13 0.25
CA LYS A 89 -8.19 10.70 0.60
C LYS A 89 -9.01 10.52 -0.69
N LEU A 90 -9.63 9.35 -0.83
CA LEU A 90 -10.52 9.01 -1.95
C LEU A 90 -11.94 8.78 -1.41
N PRO A 91 -12.99 9.14 -2.16
CA PRO A 91 -14.37 8.95 -1.73
C PRO A 91 -14.79 7.47 -1.71
N ASP A 92 -14.08 6.63 -2.44
CA ASP A 92 -14.31 5.19 -2.50
C ASP A 92 -13.06 4.47 -3.04
N ARG A 93 -13.10 3.11 -3.01
CA ARG A 93 -12.01 2.24 -3.49
C ARG A 93 -12.19 1.75 -4.93
N ARG A 94 -13.03 2.39 -5.74
CA ARG A 94 -13.24 1.95 -7.13
C ARG A 94 -12.00 2.22 -7.96
N ALA A 95 -11.69 1.32 -8.90
CA ALA A 95 -10.55 1.45 -9.80
C ALA A 95 -10.54 2.78 -10.56
N GLU A 96 -11.71 3.24 -11.00
CA GLU A 96 -11.87 4.54 -11.66
C GLU A 96 -11.48 5.72 -10.75
N THR A 97 -11.82 5.66 -9.46
CA THR A 97 -11.49 6.70 -8.49
C THR A 97 -9.98 6.77 -8.28
N ILE A 98 -9.32 5.61 -8.18
CA ILE A 98 -7.86 5.51 -8.07
C ILE A 98 -7.21 6.05 -9.33
N ARG A 99 -7.65 5.64 -10.52
CA ARG A 99 -7.14 6.15 -11.79
C ARG A 99 -7.21 7.69 -11.84
N ARG A 100 -8.36 8.28 -11.51
CA ARG A 100 -8.53 9.74 -11.48
C ARG A 100 -7.61 10.42 -10.46
N ALA A 101 -7.34 9.79 -9.34
CA ALA A 101 -6.39 10.31 -8.34
C ALA A 101 -4.96 10.33 -8.90
N ILE A 102 -4.54 9.26 -9.56
CA ILE A 102 -3.23 9.18 -10.22
C ILE A 102 -3.15 10.18 -11.40
N ASP A 103 -4.21 10.35 -12.20
CA ASP A 103 -4.28 11.34 -13.27
C ASP A 103 -4.09 12.79 -12.73
N ARG A 104 -4.71 13.07 -11.57
CA ARG A 104 -4.55 14.36 -10.89
C ARG A 104 -3.13 14.55 -10.37
N LEU A 105 -2.54 13.52 -9.79
CA LEU A 105 -1.16 13.52 -9.31
C LEU A 105 -0.20 13.76 -10.48
N GLU A 106 -0.39 13.10 -11.62
CA GLU A 106 0.42 13.28 -12.81
C GLU A 106 0.37 14.71 -13.34
N ARG A 107 -0.83 15.30 -13.44
CA ARG A 107 -1.00 16.70 -13.92
C ARG A 107 -0.27 17.70 -13.02
N ARG A 108 -0.24 17.46 -11.70
CA ARG A 108 0.35 18.37 -10.71
C ARG A 108 1.85 18.16 -10.51
N THR A 109 2.40 17.04 -10.96
CA THR A 109 3.81 16.71 -10.72
C THR A 109 4.65 17.00 -11.96
N PRO A 110 5.54 17.99 -11.91
CA PRO A 110 6.53 18.20 -12.96
C PRO A 110 7.43 16.97 -13.10
N GLN A 111 7.81 16.63 -14.35
CA GLN A 111 8.68 15.49 -14.64
C GLN A 111 8.16 14.15 -14.03
N PHE A 112 6.85 13.94 -14.10
CA PHE A 112 6.17 12.81 -13.46
C PHE A 112 6.84 11.46 -13.77
N ARG A 113 7.16 11.18 -15.03
CA ARG A 113 7.76 9.91 -15.45
C ARG A 113 9.16 9.65 -14.86
N GLN A 114 9.89 10.71 -14.52
CA GLN A 114 11.20 10.57 -13.84
C GLN A 114 11.02 10.26 -12.37
N LYS A 115 9.99 10.85 -11.72
CA LYS A 115 9.67 10.66 -10.31
C LYS A 115 8.86 9.40 -10.04
N PHE A 116 8.11 8.90 -11.03
CA PHE A 116 7.29 7.71 -10.95
C PHE A 116 7.66 6.77 -12.11
N ARG A 117 8.72 5.97 -11.90
CA ARG A 117 9.21 5.01 -12.90
C ARG A 117 8.45 3.70 -12.83
N SER A 118 8.21 3.21 -11.62
CA SER A 118 7.40 2.02 -11.41
C SER A 118 6.59 2.08 -10.12
N ILE A 119 5.51 1.30 -10.09
CA ILE A 119 4.67 1.10 -8.92
C ILE A 119 4.56 -0.41 -8.68
N THR A 120 4.77 -0.83 -7.42
CA THR A 120 4.49 -2.19 -6.96
C THR A 120 3.19 -2.17 -6.16
N THR A 121 2.24 -3.04 -6.47
CA THR A 121 0.94 -3.12 -5.78
C THR A 121 0.54 -4.57 -5.53
N ASP A 122 -0.50 -4.81 -4.72
CA ASP A 122 -1.10 -6.13 -4.59
C ASP A 122 -2.13 -6.40 -5.71
N ASN A 123 -2.73 -7.59 -5.65
CA ASN A 123 -3.77 -8.04 -6.59
C ASN A 123 -5.18 -7.60 -6.15
N GLY A 124 -5.33 -6.47 -5.46
CA GLY A 124 -6.64 -5.91 -5.13
C GLY A 124 -7.43 -5.60 -6.40
N SER A 125 -8.74 -5.90 -6.39
CA SER A 125 -9.61 -5.65 -7.55
C SER A 125 -9.59 -4.19 -8.03
N GLU A 126 -9.30 -3.29 -7.14
CA GLU A 126 -9.14 -1.85 -7.37
C GLU A 126 -7.93 -1.48 -8.22
N PHE A 127 -6.92 -2.36 -8.30
CA PHE A 127 -5.68 -2.15 -9.06
C PHE A 127 -5.61 -2.96 -10.35
N LEU A 128 -6.60 -3.83 -10.63
CA LEU A 128 -6.56 -4.76 -11.75
C LEU A 128 -6.86 -4.12 -13.12
N GLN A 129 -7.24 -2.86 -13.19
CA GLN A 129 -7.39 -2.16 -14.47
C GLN A 129 -6.02 -1.64 -14.98
N TYR A 130 -5.10 -2.57 -15.22
CA TYR A 130 -3.70 -2.31 -15.58
C TYR A 130 -3.56 -1.27 -16.70
N GLU A 131 -4.18 -1.50 -17.86
CA GLU A 131 -4.05 -0.62 -19.02
C GLU A 131 -4.48 0.81 -18.73
N GLN A 132 -5.55 0.97 -17.96
CA GLN A 132 -6.04 2.29 -17.58
C GLN A 132 -5.13 2.97 -16.54
N LEU A 133 -4.54 2.19 -15.62
CA LEU A 133 -3.62 2.72 -14.62
C LEU A 133 -2.30 3.16 -15.22
N VAL A 134 -1.76 2.45 -16.21
CA VAL A 134 -0.47 2.80 -16.85
C VAL A 134 -0.61 3.88 -17.91
N ARG A 135 -1.79 4.15 -18.42
CA ARG A 135 -2.04 5.15 -19.45
C ARG A 135 -1.83 6.57 -18.91
N SER A 136 -0.93 7.32 -19.52
CA SER A 136 -0.66 8.72 -19.19
C SER A 136 -1.73 9.67 -19.74
N VAL A 137 -2.08 10.69 -18.95
CA VAL A 137 -2.93 11.81 -19.42
C VAL A 137 -2.22 12.69 -20.46
N ARG A 138 -0.90 12.55 -20.59
CA ARG A 138 -0.03 13.25 -21.57
C ARG A 138 0.34 12.38 -22.77
N GLY A 139 -0.31 11.22 -22.92
CA GLY A 139 -0.06 10.23 -23.97
C GLY A 139 1.01 9.18 -23.60
N GLY A 140 0.83 7.97 -24.13
CA GLY A 140 1.71 6.83 -23.84
C GLY A 140 1.62 6.30 -22.42
N THR A 141 2.67 5.64 -21.95
CA THR A 141 2.76 5.01 -20.64
C THR A 141 3.36 5.97 -19.62
N ARG A 142 2.78 6.05 -18.41
CA ARG A 142 3.27 6.94 -17.34
C ARG A 142 4.26 6.26 -16.39
N PHE A 143 4.11 4.96 -16.11
CA PHE A 143 5.00 4.14 -15.27
C PHE A 143 4.76 2.65 -15.55
N HIS A 144 5.65 1.79 -15.07
CA HIS A 144 5.45 0.34 -15.05
C HIS A 144 4.74 -0.09 -13.76
N ILE A 145 3.89 -1.12 -13.81
CA ILE A 145 3.28 -1.72 -12.62
C ILE A 145 3.80 -3.15 -12.47
N TYR A 146 4.08 -3.55 -11.23
CA TYR A 146 4.41 -4.92 -10.84
C TYR A 146 3.44 -5.36 -9.74
N TYR A 147 2.85 -6.53 -9.93
CA TYR A 147 1.89 -7.11 -8.99
C TYR A 147 2.57 -8.11 -8.08
N CYS A 148 2.41 -7.93 -6.76
CA CYS A 148 2.91 -8.85 -5.75
C CYS A 148 2.20 -10.21 -5.83
N HIS A 149 2.84 -11.25 -5.30
CA HIS A 149 2.15 -12.51 -5.10
C HIS A 149 1.01 -12.37 -4.09
N SER A 150 -0.01 -13.21 -4.26
CA SER A 150 -1.11 -13.25 -3.30
C SER A 150 -0.58 -13.61 -1.91
N TYR A 151 -1.02 -12.87 -0.89
CA TYR A 151 -0.60 -13.03 0.52
C TYR A 151 0.88 -12.75 0.82
N ALA A 152 1.64 -12.15 -0.10
CA ALA A 152 3.05 -11.80 0.06
C ALA A 152 3.24 -10.35 0.51
N ALA A 153 2.70 -9.97 1.67
CA ALA A 153 2.78 -8.60 2.20
C ALA A 153 4.22 -8.09 2.34
N TRP A 154 5.19 -8.99 2.58
CA TRP A 154 6.62 -8.65 2.69
C TRP A 154 7.21 -8.06 1.41
N GLU A 155 6.62 -8.30 0.25
CA GLU A 155 7.05 -7.72 -1.04
C GLU A 155 6.81 -6.21 -1.13
N LYS A 156 5.89 -5.68 -0.28
CA LYS A 156 5.61 -4.25 -0.07
C LYS A 156 6.04 -3.78 1.33
N GLY A 157 7.22 -4.18 1.79
CA GLY A 157 7.67 -3.93 3.15
C GLY A 157 7.83 -2.45 3.52
N SER A 158 8.07 -1.56 2.55
CA SER A 158 8.11 -0.10 2.81
C SER A 158 6.73 0.43 3.13
N ASN A 159 5.76 0.09 2.31
CA ASN A 159 4.38 0.52 2.46
C ASN A 159 3.74 -0.07 3.74
N GLU A 160 3.99 -1.35 4.05
CA GLU A 160 3.51 -1.95 5.31
C GLU A 160 3.98 -1.17 6.54
N ASN A 161 5.25 -0.76 6.56
CA ASN A 161 5.81 0.02 7.67
C ASN A 161 5.18 1.42 7.76
N HIS A 162 5.00 2.10 6.63
CA HIS A 162 4.36 3.42 6.57
C HIS A 162 2.87 3.34 6.93
N ASN A 163 2.15 2.36 6.42
CA ASN A 163 0.75 2.12 6.79
C ASN A 163 0.60 1.88 8.30
N ARG A 164 1.57 1.20 8.94
CA ARG A 164 1.60 1.04 10.40
C ARG A 164 1.79 2.37 11.12
N MET A 165 2.64 3.27 10.60
CA MET A 165 2.79 4.62 11.16
C MET A 165 1.52 5.46 10.99
N ILE A 166 0.92 5.43 9.79
CA ILE A 166 -0.35 6.13 9.50
C ILE A 166 -1.45 5.64 10.45
N ARG A 167 -1.47 4.33 10.75
CA ARG A 167 -2.44 3.72 11.69
C ARG A 167 -2.28 4.15 13.15
N ARG A 168 -1.20 4.82 13.52
CA ARG A 168 -1.07 5.47 14.85
C ARG A 168 -1.94 6.70 14.95
N PHE A 169 -2.13 7.43 13.84
CA PHE A 169 -2.99 8.62 13.76
C PHE A 169 -4.43 8.25 13.37
N PHE A 170 -4.58 7.24 12.54
CA PHE A 170 -5.85 6.72 12.03
C PHE A 170 -6.01 5.24 12.39
N PRO A 171 -6.37 4.89 13.63
CA PRO A 171 -6.51 3.50 14.06
C PRO A 171 -7.50 2.71 13.18
N LYS A 172 -7.45 1.38 13.27
CA LYS A 172 -8.46 0.53 12.62
C LYS A 172 -9.85 0.90 13.16
N GLY A 173 -10.79 1.14 12.26
CA GLY A 173 -12.12 1.60 12.63
C GLY A 173 -12.31 3.12 12.51
N THR A 174 -11.29 3.90 12.11
CA THR A 174 -11.46 5.32 11.79
C THR A 174 -12.45 5.48 10.64
N ASN A 175 -13.40 6.39 10.77
CA ASN A 175 -14.27 6.81 9.69
C ASN A 175 -13.53 7.86 8.84
N PHE A 176 -13.43 7.61 7.53
CA PHE A 176 -12.81 8.54 6.59
C PHE A 176 -13.85 9.33 5.77
N ASP A 177 -15.15 9.08 5.91
CA ASP A 177 -16.21 9.81 5.17
C ASP A 177 -16.29 11.29 5.53
#